data_976372bcfcd2ec902aa956efac1e16f1
#
_entry.id   976372bcfcd2ec902aa956efac1e16f1
#
_cell.length_a   1.000
_cell.length_b   1.000
_cell.length_c   1.000
_cell.angle_alpha   90.00
_cell.angle_beta   90.00
_cell.angle_gamma   90.00
#
_symmetry.space_group_name_H-M   'P 1'
#
loop_
_entity.id
_entity.type
_entity.pdbx_description
1 polymer ?
#
loop_
_entity_poly.entity_id
_entity_poly.type
_entity_poly.pdbx_seq_one_letter_code
_entity_poly.pdbx_strand_id
1 'polypeptide(L)' 'MNEYLFDVNLFATIRIKAESEDEARAMILDHLDCACVNAGVWPNGDPILFEASARGELPLIEINGEST' A
#
# COMPACT_ATOMS: atom_id res chain seq x y z
N MET A 1 8.58 -26.65 -12.00
CA MET A 1 7.89 -25.35 -12.07
C MET A 1 8.93 -24.26 -11.81
N ASN A 2 8.88 -23.17 -12.56
CA ASN A 2 9.82 -22.06 -12.40
C ASN A 2 9.21 -20.98 -11.53
N GLU A 3 10.07 -20.24 -10.81
CA GLU A 3 9.67 -19.08 -10.05
C GLU A 3 10.16 -17.82 -10.77
N TYR A 4 9.29 -16.82 -10.90
CA TYR A 4 9.62 -15.58 -11.60
C TYR A 4 9.42 -14.41 -10.66
N LEU A 5 10.37 -13.47 -10.66
CA LEU A 5 10.31 -12.25 -9.86
C LEU A 5 10.14 -11.05 -10.79
N PHE A 6 9.13 -10.23 -10.53
CA PHE A 6 8.86 -9.01 -11.29
C PHE A 6 8.84 -7.79 -10.39
N ASP A 7 9.34 -6.69 -10.91
CA ASP A 7 9.07 -5.38 -10.31
C ASP A 7 7.80 -4.83 -10.96
N VAL A 8 6.80 -4.54 -10.15
CA VAL A 8 5.49 -4.11 -10.66
C VAL A 8 5.13 -2.77 -10.05
N ASN A 9 4.78 -1.79 -10.89
CA ASN A 9 4.25 -0.52 -10.42
C ASN A 9 2.77 -0.67 -10.13
N LEU A 10 2.38 -0.37 -8.90
CA LEU A 10 0.98 -0.49 -8.46
C LEU A 10 0.44 0.87 -8.06
N PHE A 11 -0.85 1.05 -8.28
CA PHE A 11 -1.60 2.16 -7.71
C PHE A 11 -2.36 1.64 -6.48
N ALA A 12 -2.26 2.37 -5.37
CA ALA A 12 -2.94 1.98 -4.14
C ALA A 12 -3.68 3.17 -3.55
N THR A 13 -4.86 2.90 -2.99
CA THR A 13 -5.62 3.87 -2.23
C THR A 13 -5.67 3.37 -0.79
N ILE A 14 -5.20 4.19 0.15
CA ILE A 14 -5.08 3.80 1.55
C ILE A 14 -5.95 4.71 2.40
N ARG A 15 -6.78 4.10 3.27
CA ARG A 15 -7.54 4.81 4.28
C ARG A 15 -6.86 4.63 5.62
N ILE A 16 -6.66 5.73 6.34
CA ILE A 16 -5.97 5.71 7.63
C ILE A 16 -6.61 6.72 8.55
N LYS A 17 -6.69 6.39 9.83
CA LYS A 17 -7.16 7.29 10.88
C LYS A 17 -5.97 7.85 11.62
N ALA A 18 -5.93 9.16 11.79
CA ALA A 18 -4.85 9.87 12.46
C ALA A 18 -5.37 11.20 13.00
N GLU A 19 -4.59 11.84 13.87
CA GLU A 19 -4.97 13.12 14.45
C GLU A 19 -4.77 14.28 13.48
N SER A 20 -3.90 14.10 12.49
CA SER A 20 -3.64 15.13 11.48
C SER A 20 -3.22 14.49 10.16
N GLU A 21 -3.25 15.29 9.09
CA GLU A 21 -2.80 14.87 7.77
C GLU A 21 -1.31 14.52 7.78
N ASP A 22 -0.49 15.32 8.46
CA ASP A 22 0.95 15.08 8.54
C ASP A 22 1.25 13.79 9.30
N GLU A 23 0.53 13.52 10.36
CA GLU A 23 0.67 12.27 11.10
C GLU A 23 0.29 11.08 10.23
N ALA A 24 -0.79 11.19 9.45
CA ALA A 24 -1.23 10.14 8.55
C ALA A 24 -0.14 9.81 7.51
N ARG A 25 0.46 10.82 6.90
CA ARG A 25 1.55 10.61 5.93
C ARG A 25 2.75 9.96 6.58
N ALA A 26 3.14 10.43 7.76
CA ALA A 26 4.27 9.86 8.49
C ALA A 26 4.04 8.38 8.81
N MET A 27 2.84 8.03 9.23
CA MET A 27 2.48 6.63 9.51
C MET A 27 2.57 5.76 8.27
N ILE A 28 2.07 6.25 7.14
CA ILE A 28 2.13 5.50 5.88
C ILE A 28 3.58 5.26 5.46
N LEU A 29 4.40 6.30 5.45
CA LEU A 29 5.80 6.20 5.03
C LEU A 29 6.62 5.31 5.96
N ASP A 30 6.33 5.35 7.25
CA ASP A 30 7.04 4.57 8.25
C ASP A 30 6.69 3.07 8.18
N HIS A 31 5.41 2.77 7.96
CA HIS A 31 4.93 1.39 7.99
C HIS A 31 4.97 0.69 6.62
N LEU A 32 4.95 1.45 5.53
CA LEU A 32 5.06 0.87 4.18
C LEU A 32 6.48 1.05 3.64
N ASP A 33 7.42 0.39 4.30
CA ASP A 33 8.82 0.33 3.90
C ASP A 33 9.19 -1.15 3.85
N CYS A 34 9.16 -1.72 2.65
CA CYS A 34 9.31 -3.16 2.40
C CYS A 34 8.30 -3.99 3.20
N ALA A 35 7.08 -3.48 3.32
CA ALA A 35 6.02 -4.18 4.04
C ALA A 35 5.52 -5.38 3.23
N CYS A 36 5.32 -6.51 3.91
CA CYS A 36 4.76 -7.70 3.28
C CYS A 36 3.24 -7.56 3.19
N VAL A 37 2.70 -7.69 1.99
CA VAL A 37 1.27 -7.56 1.73
C VAL A 37 0.73 -8.88 1.22
N ASN A 38 -0.42 -9.30 1.75
CA ASN A 38 -1.14 -10.48 1.29
C ASN A 38 -2.41 -10.02 0.57
N ALA A 39 -2.49 -10.26 -0.73
CA ALA A 39 -3.59 -9.82 -1.57
C ALA A 39 -4.56 -10.96 -1.93
N GLY A 40 -4.54 -12.04 -1.17
CA GLY A 40 -5.41 -13.18 -1.41
C GLY A 40 -4.66 -14.36 -2.01
N VAL A 41 -5.31 -15.08 -2.93
CA VAL A 41 -4.72 -16.28 -3.52
C VAL A 41 -4.81 -16.25 -5.04
N TRP A 42 -3.79 -16.84 -5.67
CA TRP A 42 -3.79 -17.08 -7.11
C TRP A 42 -4.78 -18.18 -7.46
N PRO A 43 -5.18 -18.31 -8.73
CA PRO A 43 -6.08 -19.40 -9.14
C PRO A 43 -5.58 -20.81 -8.80
N ASN A 44 -4.26 -20.99 -8.66
CA ASN A 44 -3.67 -22.27 -8.28
C ASN A 44 -3.67 -22.53 -6.76
N GLY A 45 -4.18 -21.59 -5.96
CA GLY A 45 -4.26 -21.73 -4.49
C GLY A 45 -3.09 -21.15 -3.72
N ASP A 46 -2.03 -20.71 -4.39
CA ASP A 46 -0.89 -20.09 -3.69
C ASP A 46 -1.23 -18.67 -3.24
N PRO A 47 -0.68 -18.20 -2.12
CA PRO A 47 -0.96 -16.84 -1.66
C PRO A 47 -0.32 -15.79 -2.58
N ILE A 48 -1.02 -14.66 -2.74
CA ILE A 48 -0.48 -13.50 -3.47
C ILE A 48 0.26 -12.63 -2.48
N LEU A 49 1.57 -12.77 -2.43
CA LEU A 49 2.42 -12.04 -1.50
C LEU A 49 3.35 -11.10 -2.27
N PHE A 50 3.48 -9.87 -1.77
CA PHE A 50 4.44 -8.92 -2.34
C PHE A 50 4.95 -7.97 -1.27
N GLU A 51 6.06 -7.33 -1.57
CA GLU A 51 6.63 -6.27 -0.73
C GLU A 51 6.24 -4.93 -1.31
N ALA A 52 5.85 -4.00 -0.44
CA ALA A 52 5.42 -2.67 -0.84
C ALA A 52 6.15 -1.61 -0.04
N SER A 53 6.52 -0.52 -0.72
CA SER A 53 7.10 0.65 -0.09
C SER A 53 6.39 1.88 -0.62
N ALA A 54 5.95 2.77 0.27
CA ALA A 54 5.39 4.05 -0.12
C ALA A 54 6.52 5.04 -0.35
N ARG A 55 6.48 5.76 -1.47
CA ARG A 55 7.53 6.71 -1.86
C ARG A 55 6.93 7.93 -2.53
N GLY A 56 7.66 9.05 -2.46
CA GLY A 56 7.28 10.27 -3.15
C GLY A 56 6.14 11.01 -2.46
N GLU A 57 5.34 11.69 -3.25
CA GLU A 57 4.23 12.45 -2.74
C GLU A 57 3.04 11.56 -2.46
N LEU A 58 2.35 11.84 -1.35
CA LEU A 58 1.12 11.15 -0.96
C LEU A 58 -0.03 12.16 -1.04
N PRO A 59 -0.65 12.34 -2.23
CA PRO A 59 -1.73 13.31 -2.36
C PRO A 59 -2.94 12.91 -1.52
N LEU A 60 -3.47 13.89 -0.78
CA LEU A 60 -4.70 13.69 -0.02
C LEU A 60 -5.89 13.83 -0.96
N ILE A 61 -6.76 12.85 -1.01
CA ILE A 61 -7.93 12.87 -1.89
C ILE A 61 -9.26 13.02 -1.15
N GLU A 62 -9.32 12.61 0.12
CA GLU A 62 -10.54 12.72 0.93
C GLU A 62 -10.19 13.00 2.39
N ILE A 63 -11.10 13.70 3.07
CA ILE A 63 -11.09 13.81 4.52
C ILE A 63 -12.49 13.41 4.98
N ASN A 64 -12.57 12.38 5.83
CA ASN A 64 -13.83 11.85 6.36
C ASN A 64 -14.84 11.48 5.26
N GLY A 65 -14.34 10.97 4.14
CA GLY A 65 -15.17 10.56 3.02
C GLY A 65 -15.56 11.68 2.06
N GLU A 66 -15.07 12.90 2.29
CA GLU A 66 -15.35 14.04 1.42
C GLU A 66 -14.11 14.42 0.61
N SER A 67 -14.30 14.64 -0.69
CA SER A 67 -13.21 15.04 -1.59
C SER A 67 -12.64 16.39 -1.21
N THR A 68 -11.33 16.51 -1.36
CA THR A 68 -10.64 17.79 -1.13
C THR A 68 -10.35 18.51 -2.44
#